data_bb637c9c6c32d794d44c59c2b6561e09
#
_entry.id   bb637c9c6c32d794d44c59c2b6561e09
#
_cell.length_a   1.000
_cell.length_b   1.000
_cell.length_c   1.000
_cell.angle_alpha   90.00
_cell.angle_beta   90.00
_cell.angle_gamma   90.00
#
_symmetry.space_group_name_H-M   'P 1'
#
loop_
_entity.id
_entity.type
_entity.pdbx_description
1 polymer ?
#
loop_
_entity_poly.entity_id
_entity_poly.type
_entity_poly.pdbx_seq_one_letter_code
_entity_poly.pdbx_strand_id
1 'polypeptide(L)'
;MARILRAKPGETCYDYACGSGGLLIKLQLISRELDPTSKVPLKLFGQELQAESYAVAKMNAIIHDMDVDIRRGDTMINPKFRDTAGGLQRFDIVVANPMWNQTFSTDLFDNDPYDRFTKSGGVTSGKGDWAWLQHTLASMGDGGRAAVVLD
;
A
#
# COMPACT_ATOMS: atom_id res chain seq x y z
N MET A 1 12.89 2.21 -5.35
CA MET A 1 11.98 1.22 -4.72
C MET A 1 11.72 0.02 -5.64
N ALA A 2 11.06 0.14 -6.80
CA ALA A 2 10.68 -1.00 -7.64
C ALA A 2 11.85 -1.92 -8.02
N ARG A 3 13.01 -1.38 -8.43
CA ARG A 3 14.21 -2.19 -8.74
C ARG A 3 14.82 -2.89 -7.52
N ILE A 4 14.65 -2.35 -6.31
CA ILE A 4 15.13 -2.97 -5.06
C ILE A 4 14.22 -4.12 -4.68
N LEU A 5 12.92 -3.93 -4.77
CA LEU A 5 11.92 -4.92 -4.39
C LEU A 5 11.86 -6.11 -5.36
N ARG A 6 12.18 -5.92 -6.64
CA ARG A 6 12.24 -6.97 -7.66
C ARG A 6 10.97 -7.84 -7.64
N ALA A 7 9.82 -7.19 -7.83
CA ALA A 7 8.53 -7.86 -7.87
C ALA A 7 8.53 -8.97 -8.92
N LYS A 8 8.11 -10.17 -8.52
CA LYS A 8 8.02 -11.34 -9.38
C LYS A 8 6.62 -11.45 -9.99
N PRO A 9 6.50 -11.96 -11.22
CA PRO A 9 5.19 -12.21 -11.83
C PRO A 9 4.22 -12.94 -10.89
N GLY A 10 2.99 -12.45 -10.80
CA GLY A 10 1.94 -13.02 -9.97
C GLY A 10 1.93 -12.56 -8.51
N GLU A 11 2.97 -11.89 -8.02
CA GLU A 11 2.98 -11.35 -6.66
C GLU A 11 1.93 -10.24 -6.49
N THR A 12 1.40 -10.15 -5.27
CA THR A 12 0.48 -9.11 -4.84
C THR A 12 1.25 -7.89 -4.35
N CYS A 13 0.95 -6.71 -4.89
CA CYS A 13 1.62 -5.45 -4.54
C CYS A 13 0.61 -4.42 -4.08
N TYR A 14 0.85 -3.80 -2.94
CA TYR A 14 -0.04 -2.82 -2.32
C TYR A 14 0.65 -1.49 -2.11
N ASP A 15 -0.04 -0.41 -2.52
CA ASP A 15 0.32 0.97 -2.21
C ASP A 15 -0.86 1.63 -1.47
N TYR A 16 -0.69 1.85 -0.18
CA TYR A 16 -1.74 2.35 0.69
C TYR A 16 -1.93 3.89 0.65
N ALA A 17 -1.10 4.58 -0.09
CA ALA A 17 -1.17 6.03 -0.35
C ALA A 17 -0.76 6.29 -1.81
N CYS A 18 -1.50 5.65 -2.74
CA CYS A 18 -1.00 5.45 -4.10
C CYS A 18 -0.97 6.70 -4.97
N GLY A 19 -1.57 7.80 -4.55
CA GLY A 19 -1.61 9.03 -5.33
C GLY A 19 -2.17 8.76 -6.72
N SER A 20 -1.40 9.11 -7.74
CA SER A 20 -1.71 8.84 -9.15
C SER A 20 -1.37 7.41 -9.62
N GLY A 21 -0.96 6.51 -8.72
CA GLY A 21 -0.60 5.13 -9.05
C GLY A 21 0.84 4.94 -9.55
N GLY A 22 1.69 5.96 -9.44
CA GLY A 22 3.03 5.95 -10.03
C GLY A 22 3.95 4.84 -9.53
N LEU A 23 3.90 4.47 -8.25
CA LEU A 23 4.70 3.36 -7.71
C LEU A 23 4.21 2.01 -8.24
N LEU A 24 2.89 1.80 -8.33
CA LEU A 24 2.30 0.58 -8.88
C LEU A 24 2.67 0.40 -10.36
N ILE A 25 2.61 1.48 -11.15
CA ILE A 25 3.07 1.48 -12.55
C ILE A 25 4.55 1.05 -12.62
N LYS A 26 5.41 1.64 -11.80
CA LYS A 26 6.83 1.31 -11.79
C LYS A 26 7.10 -0.14 -11.39
N LEU A 27 6.36 -0.68 -10.43
CA LEU A 27 6.46 -2.10 -10.07
C LEU A 27 6.15 -3.00 -11.27
N GLN A 28 5.03 -2.74 -11.97
CA GLN A 28 4.63 -3.53 -13.15
C GLN A 28 5.66 -3.43 -14.28
N LEU A 29 6.15 -2.22 -14.59
CA LEU A 29 7.14 -2.02 -15.65
C LEU A 29 8.46 -2.73 -15.33
N ILE A 30 8.95 -2.62 -14.09
CA ILE A 30 10.20 -3.28 -13.68
C ILE A 30 10.04 -4.80 -13.62
N SER A 31 8.89 -5.32 -13.19
CA SER A 31 8.62 -6.77 -13.21
C SER A 31 8.68 -7.31 -14.64
N ARG A 32 8.05 -6.62 -15.62
CA ARG A 32 8.12 -6.98 -17.05
C ARG A 32 9.53 -6.87 -17.62
N GLU A 33 10.33 -5.89 -17.19
CA GLU A 33 11.73 -5.72 -17.59
C GLU A 33 12.61 -6.87 -17.06
N LEU A 34 12.38 -7.29 -15.82
CA LEU A 34 13.18 -8.35 -15.17
C LEU A 34 12.82 -9.74 -15.66
N ASP A 35 11.59 -9.97 -16.06
CA ASP A 35 11.12 -11.23 -16.68
C ASP A 35 10.22 -10.95 -17.88
N PRO A 36 10.83 -10.63 -19.05
CA PRO A 36 10.08 -10.30 -20.26
C PRO A 36 9.37 -11.51 -20.88
N THR A 37 9.67 -12.73 -20.42
CA THR A 37 9.07 -13.97 -20.94
C THR A 37 7.77 -14.33 -20.21
N SER A 38 7.58 -13.83 -19.01
CA SER A 38 6.37 -14.05 -18.24
C SER A 38 5.18 -13.29 -18.79
N LYS A 39 4.07 -14.00 -18.94
CA LYS A 39 2.76 -13.43 -19.29
C LYS A 39 1.89 -13.14 -18.06
N VAL A 40 2.38 -13.49 -16.86
CA VAL A 40 1.63 -13.33 -15.62
C VAL A 40 1.87 -11.91 -15.08
N PRO A 41 0.86 -11.04 -15.00
CA PRO A 41 1.02 -9.70 -14.45
C PRO A 41 1.17 -9.75 -12.92
N LEU A 42 1.61 -8.64 -12.34
CA LEU A 42 1.46 -8.39 -10.91
C LEU A 42 -0.03 -8.20 -10.57
N LYS A 43 -0.42 -8.58 -9.37
CA LYS A 43 -1.73 -8.23 -8.81
C LYS A 43 -1.57 -6.96 -7.99
N LEU A 44 -2.10 -5.86 -8.49
CA LEU A 44 -1.85 -4.54 -7.95
C LEU A 44 -3.06 -4.03 -7.16
N PHE A 45 -2.79 -3.43 -6.01
CA PHE A 45 -3.78 -2.89 -5.10
C PHE A 45 -3.36 -1.48 -4.68
N GLY A 46 -4.28 -0.52 -4.75
CA GLY A 46 -4.02 0.86 -4.37
C GLY A 46 -5.12 1.43 -3.49
N GLN A 47 -4.76 2.26 -2.51
CA GLN A 47 -5.72 3.05 -1.78
C GLN A 47 -5.31 4.52 -1.82
N GLU A 48 -6.29 5.41 -2.05
CA GLU A 48 -6.06 6.85 -2.15
C GLU A 48 -7.21 7.63 -1.51
N LEU A 49 -6.85 8.63 -0.72
CA LEU A 49 -7.80 9.47 -0.01
C LEU A 49 -8.42 10.53 -0.93
N GLN A 50 -7.57 11.23 -1.69
CA GLN A 50 -7.96 12.38 -2.50
C GLN A 50 -8.68 11.95 -3.78
N ALA A 51 -9.87 12.54 -4.03
CA ALA A 51 -10.72 12.17 -5.16
C ALA A 51 -10.04 12.38 -6.52
N GLU A 52 -9.32 13.48 -6.66
CA GLU A 52 -8.61 13.86 -7.88
C GLU A 52 -7.46 12.88 -8.16
N SER A 53 -6.63 12.60 -7.17
CA SER A 53 -5.53 11.62 -7.28
C SER A 53 -6.04 10.23 -7.58
N TYR A 54 -7.13 9.81 -6.91
CA TYR A 54 -7.81 8.55 -7.19
C TYR A 54 -8.28 8.46 -8.64
N ALA A 55 -8.92 9.52 -9.17
CA ALA A 55 -9.37 9.55 -10.56
C ALA A 55 -8.19 9.43 -11.55
N VAL A 56 -7.09 10.16 -11.27
CA VAL A 56 -5.86 10.07 -12.07
C VAL A 56 -5.27 8.65 -12.00
N ALA A 57 -5.24 8.02 -10.84
CA ALA A 57 -4.75 6.66 -10.69
C ALA A 57 -5.57 5.65 -11.52
N LYS A 58 -6.90 5.79 -11.53
CA LYS A 58 -7.79 4.96 -12.36
C LYS A 58 -7.54 5.17 -13.86
N MET A 59 -7.33 6.42 -14.28
CA MET A 59 -6.99 6.73 -15.68
C MET A 59 -5.62 6.14 -16.07
N ASN A 60 -4.63 6.29 -15.22
CA ASN A 60 -3.30 5.72 -15.44
C ASN A 60 -3.33 4.19 -15.51
N ALA A 61 -4.16 3.54 -14.72
CA ALA A 61 -4.37 2.09 -14.79
C ALA A 61 -4.83 1.65 -16.18
N ILE A 62 -5.78 2.38 -16.78
CA ILE A 62 -6.29 2.12 -18.12
C ILE A 62 -5.21 2.40 -19.18
N ILE A 63 -4.53 3.55 -19.10
CA ILE A 63 -3.50 3.96 -20.07
C ILE A 63 -2.34 2.95 -20.10
N HIS A 64 -1.97 2.38 -18.95
CA HIS A 64 -0.87 1.43 -18.82
C HIS A 64 -1.29 -0.05 -18.92
N ASP A 65 -2.55 -0.32 -19.25
CA ASP A 65 -3.10 -1.67 -19.35
C ASP A 65 -2.75 -2.52 -18.12
N MET A 66 -3.13 -2.01 -16.94
CA MET A 66 -2.82 -2.62 -15.65
C MET A 66 -4.06 -3.27 -15.04
N ASP A 67 -3.90 -4.51 -14.60
CA ASP A 67 -4.86 -5.17 -13.71
C ASP A 67 -4.63 -4.68 -12.28
N VAL A 68 -5.41 -3.68 -11.86
CA VAL A 68 -5.25 -3.03 -10.55
C VAL A 68 -6.59 -2.71 -9.90
N ASP A 69 -6.73 -3.07 -8.63
CA ASP A 69 -7.85 -2.66 -7.77
C ASP A 69 -7.44 -1.40 -6.99
N ILE A 70 -7.99 -0.25 -7.39
CA ILE A 70 -7.77 1.01 -6.68
C ILE A 70 -9.06 1.41 -5.97
N ARG A 71 -8.97 1.62 -4.66
CA ARG A 71 -10.10 2.00 -3.80
C ARG A 71 -9.88 3.36 -3.17
N ARG A 72 -10.96 4.16 -3.12
CA ARG A 72 -10.92 5.46 -2.47
C ARG A 72 -11.22 5.33 -0.97
N GLY A 73 -10.42 5.99 -0.14
CA GLY A 73 -10.65 6.08 1.31
C GLY A 73 -9.39 6.38 2.10
N ASP A 74 -9.60 6.79 3.33
CA ASP A 74 -8.52 7.03 4.30
C ASP A 74 -7.98 5.69 4.82
N THR A 75 -6.73 5.42 4.57
CA THR A 75 -6.07 4.17 4.97
C THR A 75 -5.92 4.06 6.48
N MET A 76 -5.70 5.18 7.17
CA MET A 76 -5.57 5.15 8.62
C MET A 76 -6.88 4.82 9.31
N ILE A 77 -7.99 5.44 8.86
CA ILE A 77 -9.30 5.28 9.47
C ILE A 77 -10.00 4.02 8.97
N ASN A 78 -9.89 3.74 7.67
CA ASN A 78 -10.68 2.70 7.02
C ASN A 78 -9.90 2.02 5.89
N PRO A 79 -8.94 1.14 6.20
CA PRO A 79 -8.26 0.34 5.20
C PRO A 79 -9.28 -0.50 4.43
N LYS A 80 -9.21 -0.42 3.10
CA LYS A 80 -10.23 -1.00 2.19
C LYS A 80 -9.96 -2.46 1.81
N PHE A 81 -8.72 -2.91 1.93
CA PHE A 81 -8.37 -4.28 1.58
C PHE A 81 -8.37 -5.15 2.83
N ARG A 82 -9.31 -6.11 2.84
CA ARG A 82 -9.57 -6.99 3.99
C ARG A 82 -9.55 -8.44 3.53
N ASP A 83 -9.16 -9.32 4.42
CA ASP A 83 -9.28 -10.76 4.23
C ASP A 83 -10.72 -11.25 4.48
N THR A 84 -10.95 -12.52 4.26
CA THR A 84 -12.27 -13.15 4.44
C THR A 84 -12.74 -13.22 5.89
N ALA A 85 -11.84 -13.06 6.85
CA ALA A 85 -12.15 -13.02 8.28
C ALA A 85 -12.42 -11.59 8.78
N GLY A 86 -12.29 -10.58 7.89
CA GLY A 86 -12.48 -9.16 8.23
C GLY A 86 -11.22 -8.46 8.75
N GLY A 87 -10.09 -9.17 8.84
CA GLY A 87 -8.78 -8.62 9.13
C GLY A 87 -8.18 -7.87 7.93
N LEU A 88 -6.95 -7.37 8.09
CA LEU A 88 -6.23 -6.78 6.96
C LEU A 88 -5.79 -7.86 5.97
N GLN A 89 -6.03 -7.61 4.70
CA GLN A 89 -5.40 -8.38 3.62
C GLN A 89 -3.88 -8.15 3.67
N ARG A 90 -3.12 -9.22 3.49
CA ARG A 90 -1.66 -9.17 3.44
C ARG A 90 -1.14 -9.36 2.04
N PHE A 91 -0.01 -8.72 1.75
CA PHE A 91 0.56 -8.62 0.41
C PHE A 91 2.03 -9.07 0.40
N ASP A 92 2.48 -9.57 -0.74
CA ASP A 92 3.88 -9.96 -0.95
C ASP A 92 4.80 -8.74 -0.98
N ILE A 93 4.28 -7.62 -1.50
CA ILE A 93 5.01 -6.36 -1.58
C ILE A 93 4.14 -5.21 -1.09
N VAL A 94 4.68 -4.39 -0.19
CA VAL A 94 4.05 -3.15 0.24
C VAL A 94 4.97 -1.98 -0.10
N VAL A 95 4.43 -1.00 -0.82
CA VAL A 95 5.14 0.24 -1.17
C VAL A 95 4.32 1.43 -0.75
N ALA A 96 4.95 2.52 -0.35
CA ALA A 96 4.25 3.78 -0.19
C ALA A 96 5.19 4.99 -0.15
N ASN A 97 4.64 6.12 -0.51
CA ASN A 97 5.16 7.44 -0.22
C ASN A 97 4.03 8.24 0.46
N PRO A 98 3.76 7.96 1.76
CA PRO A 98 2.66 8.60 2.47
C PRO A 98 2.99 10.07 2.76
N MET A 99 1.94 10.84 3.07
CA MET A 99 2.12 12.21 3.57
C MET A 99 2.63 12.18 5.01
N TRP A 100 3.79 12.76 5.24
CA TRP A 100 4.46 12.84 6.54
C TRP A 100 3.92 13.99 7.40
N ASN A 101 4.28 13.99 8.68
CA ASN A 101 3.90 15.01 9.67
C ASN A 101 2.38 15.21 9.87
N GLN A 102 1.56 14.23 9.46
CA GLN A 102 0.13 14.26 9.75
C GLN A 102 -0.12 14.03 11.24
N THR A 103 -1.16 14.70 11.76
CA THR A 103 -1.64 14.49 13.13
C THR A 103 -2.96 13.73 13.09
N PHE A 104 -3.07 12.68 13.89
CA PHE A 104 -4.28 11.91 14.07
C PHE A 104 -4.73 11.93 15.53
N SER A 105 -5.99 11.64 15.80
CA SER A 105 -6.47 11.41 17.16
C SER A 105 -5.80 10.16 17.74
N THR A 106 -5.37 10.21 19.00
CA THR A 106 -4.83 9.04 19.72
C THR A 106 -5.85 7.93 19.82
N ASP A 107 -7.14 8.27 19.93
CA ASP A 107 -8.25 7.32 19.92
C ASP A 107 -8.27 6.41 18.68
N LEU A 108 -7.85 6.93 17.53
CA LEU A 108 -7.69 6.13 16.30
C LEU A 108 -6.69 4.99 16.48
N PHE A 109 -5.63 5.22 17.23
CA PHE A 109 -4.57 4.22 17.44
C PHE A 109 -4.93 3.25 18.57
N ASP A 110 -5.54 3.75 19.63
CA ASP A 110 -5.91 2.99 20.82
C ASP A 110 -7.07 2.01 20.54
N ASN A 111 -7.98 2.39 19.63
CA ASN A 111 -9.17 1.62 19.26
C ASN A 111 -9.11 1.06 17.82
N ASP A 112 -7.92 0.79 17.29
CA ASP A 112 -7.78 0.24 15.94
C ASP A 112 -8.33 -1.18 15.84
N PRO A 113 -9.39 -1.43 15.05
CA PRO A 113 -10.02 -2.75 14.95
C PRO A 113 -9.14 -3.81 14.27
N TYR A 114 -8.01 -3.40 13.69
CA TYR A 114 -7.07 -4.27 12.97
C TYR A 114 -5.79 -4.55 13.76
N ASP A 115 -5.69 -4.03 14.99
CA ASP A 115 -4.56 -4.26 15.89
C ASP A 115 -3.20 -3.90 15.26
N ARG A 116 -3.21 -2.84 14.41
CA ARG A 116 -2.00 -2.40 13.68
C ARG A 116 -0.97 -1.76 14.59
N PHE A 117 -1.40 -1.09 15.65
CA PHE A 117 -0.58 -0.16 16.42
C PHE A 117 -0.17 -0.70 17.79
N THR A 118 -0.94 -1.60 18.37
CA THR A 118 -0.70 -2.12 19.72
C THR A 118 0.47 -3.10 19.79
N LYS A 119 0.62 -3.96 18.79
CA LYS A 119 1.66 -5.00 18.74
C LYS A 119 3.09 -4.47 18.66
N SER A 120 3.26 -3.24 18.19
CA SER A 120 4.56 -2.60 18.02
C SER A 120 4.90 -1.58 19.13
N GLY A 121 4.21 -1.66 20.29
CA GLY A 121 4.44 -0.75 21.41
C GLY A 121 3.68 0.57 21.32
N GLY A 122 2.66 0.65 20.45
CA GLY A 122 1.81 1.81 20.30
C GLY A 122 2.42 2.94 19.45
N VAL A 123 1.60 3.96 19.18
CA VAL A 123 2.05 5.20 18.56
C VAL A 123 2.33 6.21 19.66
N THR A 124 3.57 6.61 19.81
CA THR A 124 4.07 7.41 20.94
C THR A 124 3.60 8.87 20.95
N SER A 125 2.92 9.32 19.89
CA SER A 125 2.35 10.67 19.81
C SER A 125 1.26 10.69 18.75
N GLY A 126 0.38 11.67 18.74
CA GLY A 126 -0.63 11.85 17.70
C GLY A 126 -0.08 12.08 16.27
N LYS A 127 1.23 11.94 16.05
CA LYS A 127 1.86 12.00 14.75
C LYS A 127 1.82 10.66 14.04
N GLY A 128 1.41 10.67 12.77
CA GLY A 128 1.15 9.46 11.99
C GLY A 128 2.37 8.76 11.40
N ASP A 129 3.57 9.31 11.51
CA ASP A 129 4.73 8.80 10.79
C ASP A 129 5.03 7.33 11.16
N TRP A 130 5.07 7.01 12.45
CA TRP A 130 5.20 5.64 12.92
C TRP A 130 3.99 4.75 12.58
N ALA A 131 2.78 5.35 12.55
CA ALA A 131 1.58 4.61 12.20
C ALA A 131 1.61 4.13 10.75
N TRP A 132 2.20 4.90 9.83
CA TRP A 132 2.40 4.46 8.44
C TRP A 132 3.31 3.23 8.36
N LEU A 133 4.41 3.21 9.14
CA LEU A 133 5.30 2.04 9.18
C LEU A 133 4.62 0.83 9.80
N GLN A 134 3.84 1.03 10.88
CA GLN A 134 3.07 -0.04 11.51
C GLN A 134 1.99 -0.60 10.57
N HIS A 135 1.29 0.27 9.82
CA HIS A 135 0.36 -0.18 8.78
C HIS A 135 1.07 -0.99 7.68
N THR A 136 2.27 -0.56 7.28
CA THR A 136 3.10 -1.32 6.32
C THR A 136 3.37 -2.72 6.83
N LEU A 137 3.85 -2.86 8.08
CA LEU A 137 4.15 -4.17 8.69
C LEU A 137 2.90 -5.04 8.83
N ALA A 138 1.77 -4.45 9.23
CA ALA A 138 0.50 -5.15 9.38
C ALA A 138 -0.07 -5.65 8.04
N SER A 139 0.22 -4.94 6.94
CA SER A 139 -0.23 -5.27 5.58
C SER A 139 0.73 -6.19 4.83
N MET A 140 1.89 -6.51 5.40
CA MET A 140 2.89 -7.36 4.78
C MET A 140 2.64 -8.84 5.12
N GLY A 141 2.66 -9.70 4.13
CA GLY A 141 2.56 -11.16 4.29
C GLY A 141 3.86 -11.78 4.81
N ASP A 142 3.78 -13.04 5.20
CA ASP A 142 4.95 -13.80 5.63
C ASP A 142 5.96 -13.91 4.49
N GLY A 143 7.20 -13.49 4.73
CA GLY A 143 8.24 -13.39 3.71
C GLY A 143 8.05 -12.21 2.73
N GLY A 144 7.09 -11.36 2.97
CA GLY A 144 6.84 -10.15 2.18
C GLY A 144 7.99 -9.13 2.27
N ARG A 145 7.98 -8.18 1.36
CA ARG A 145 8.98 -7.10 1.25
C ARG A 145 8.29 -5.75 1.23
N ALA A 146 8.87 -4.78 1.88
CA ALA A 146 8.34 -3.42 1.84
C ALA A 146 9.39 -2.37 1.51
N ALA A 147 8.97 -1.27 0.92
CA ALA A 147 9.77 -0.08 0.76
C ALA A 147 8.89 1.17 0.92
N VAL A 148 9.24 2.00 1.88
CA VAL A 148 8.52 3.23 2.20
C VAL A 148 9.50 4.40 2.07
N VAL A 149 9.05 5.49 1.45
CA VAL A 149 9.81 6.74 1.45
C VAL A 149 9.62 7.38 2.83
N LEU A 150 10.70 7.74 3.48
CA LEU A 150 10.73 8.48 4.73
C LEU A 150 11.19 9.92 4.44
N ASP A 151 10.59 10.89 5.13
CA ASP A 151 11.01 12.29 5.08
C ASP A 151 12.05 12.58 6.18
#